data_c252d57603ab72a5b418ed7b75c8808d
#
_entry.id   c252d57603ab72a5b418ed7b75c8808d
#
_cell.length_a   1.000
_cell.length_b   1.000
_cell.length_c   1.000
_cell.angle_alpha   90.00
_cell.angle_beta   90.00
_cell.angle_gamma   90.00
#
_symmetry.space_group_name_H-M   'P 1'
#
loop_
_entity.id
_entity.type
_entity.pdbx_description
1 polymer ?
#
loop_
_entity_poly.entity_id
_entity_poly.type
_entity_poly.pdbx_seq_one_letter_code
_entity_poly.pdbx_strand_id
1 'polypeptide(L)'
;LCGQAAETFAAMGLSIGILRGEETNYRREDEVVVASIQSIRSRSAPAWLDLVVIDEVNILHGEHINLMAAWADRPFIGLSATPLRKGLGLHFSNLVRGPTILELTEGGFLVPVRAFAPTAEAITAALEGVACGTTTAGFDYKEQELGAAMNRQELVGDIVKTWQERGENRPTLCFTVNIAHSKSVRDDFRRAGVEAAHIDAYTDASERRDLIAGFRAGTIKLLTSVNVLGIGFNVPDASCLILARPTLSEALHVQQCGRGLRTAPGKADCIILDHSGNCLKHGLPHHFVVPDLDMGDAPDPAKAKRKERAPFVACGECGGVMAREEITCPHCGLDRPERMSKVAYRDGKLVAFGDTAPGNPGVIQEGPRAFYQAAKGWLVARGKNANAAYFLTMDRHPGSKPPFAWRDLPPIEPTAEQSRWIGNRRKFQGIRRAHSPHGRTS
;
A
#
# COMPACT_ATOMS: atom_id res chain seq x y z
N LEU A 1 2.37 24.42 -11.13
CA LEU A 1 3.42 23.63 -11.82
C LEU A 1 3.91 24.34 -13.08
N CYS A 2 3.09 24.53 -14.09
CA CYS A 2 3.54 25.16 -15.37
C CYS A 2 4.24 26.51 -15.15
N GLY A 3 3.69 27.41 -14.31
CA GLY A 3 4.34 28.69 -14.00
C GLY A 3 5.70 28.52 -13.35
N GLN A 4 5.82 27.63 -12.36
CA GLN A 4 7.09 27.35 -11.69
C GLN A 4 8.13 26.73 -12.62
N ALA A 5 7.71 25.81 -13.49
CA ALA A 5 8.59 25.23 -14.51
C ALA A 5 9.09 26.31 -15.48
N ALA A 6 8.17 27.16 -15.96
CA ALA A 6 8.52 28.27 -16.86
C ALA A 6 9.51 29.24 -16.20
N GLU A 7 9.27 29.65 -14.96
CA GLU A 7 10.19 30.51 -14.17
C GLU A 7 11.58 29.86 -14.02
N THR A 8 11.61 28.55 -13.74
CA THR A 8 12.89 27.84 -13.58
C THR A 8 13.69 27.80 -14.88
N PHE A 9 13.05 27.44 -16.00
CA PHE A 9 13.72 27.42 -17.29
C PHE A 9 14.15 28.82 -17.75
N ALA A 10 13.29 29.84 -17.52
CA ALA A 10 13.65 31.24 -17.83
C ALA A 10 14.89 31.69 -16.99
N ALA A 11 14.98 31.30 -15.72
CA ALA A 11 16.13 31.58 -14.88
C ALA A 11 17.44 30.88 -15.37
N MET A 12 17.31 29.80 -16.15
CA MET A 12 18.43 29.14 -16.83
C MET A 12 18.82 29.82 -18.16
N GLY A 13 18.11 30.87 -18.55
CA GLY A 13 18.37 31.63 -19.77
C GLY A 13 17.71 31.09 -21.05
N LEU A 14 16.79 30.13 -20.93
CA LEU A 14 16.08 29.54 -22.05
C LEU A 14 14.89 30.40 -22.45
N SER A 15 14.57 30.43 -23.77
CA SER A 15 13.34 31.03 -24.32
C SER A 15 12.16 30.11 -24.07
N ILE A 16 11.08 30.65 -23.47
CA ILE A 16 9.96 29.85 -22.94
C ILE A 16 8.64 30.26 -23.59
N GLY A 17 7.99 29.28 -24.22
CA GLY A 17 6.60 29.38 -24.62
C GLY A 17 5.67 28.77 -23.55
N ILE A 18 4.44 29.28 -23.43
CA ILE A 18 3.43 28.81 -22.50
C ILE A 18 2.15 28.43 -23.23
N LEU A 19 1.61 27.25 -22.87
CA LEU A 19 0.30 26.76 -23.31
C LEU A 19 -0.51 26.27 -22.10
N ARG A 20 -1.24 27.18 -21.45
CA ARG A 20 -1.94 26.89 -20.20
C ARG A 20 -3.26 27.66 -20.08
N GLY A 21 -4.39 26.96 -19.99
CA GLY A 21 -5.70 27.60 -19.91
C GLY A 21 -5.96 28.51 -21.13
N GLU A 22 -6.24 29.77 -20.88
CA GLU A 22 -6.39 30.77 -21.94
C GLU A 22 -5.05 31.36 -22.42
N GLU A 23 -4.01 31.20 -21.66
CA GLU A 23 -2.67 31.67 -21.94
C GLU A 23 -2.03 30.80 -23.03
N THR A 24 -1.85 31.38 -24.20
CA THR A 24 -1.17 30.78 -25.35
C THR A 24 -0.15 31.78 -25.84
N ASN A 25 1.06 31.63 -25.37
CA ASN A 25 2.18 32.50 -25.75
C ASN A 25 3.39 31.62 -26.05
N TYR A 26 3.50 31.10 -27.27
CA TYR A 26 4.67 30.35 -27.70
C TYR A 26 4.99 30.67 -29.17
N ARG A 27 6.25 30.61 -29.50
CA ARG A 27 6.80 30.85 -30.82
C ARG A 27 7.61 29.64 -31.26
N ARG A 28 7.90 29.55 -32.56
CA ARG A 28 8.71 28.46 -33.12
C ARG A 28 10.16 28.51 -32.64
N GLU A 29 10.64 29.69 -32.26
CA GLU A 29 11.98 29.95 -31.76
C GLU A 29 12.14 29.62 -30.26
N ASP A 30 11.04 29.34 -29.54
CA ASP A 30 11.11 28.98 -28.13
C ASP A 30 11.77 27.60 -27.96
N GLU A 31 12.77 27.55 -27.11
CA GLU A 31 13.54 26.35 -26.84
C GLU A 31 12.73 25.35 -25.98
N VAL A 32 11.84 25.87 -25.13
CA VAL A 32 10.96 25.04 -24.25
C VAL A 32 9.53 25.58 -24.33
N VAL A 33 8.58 24.71 -24.55
CA VAL A 33 7.15 25.02 -24.41
C VAL A 33 6.59 24.31 -23.21
N VAL A 34 6.21 25.04 -22.19
CA VAL A 34 5.56 24.50 -20.97
C VAL A 34 4.06 24.47 -21.17
N ALA A 35 3.50 23.26 -21.19
CA ALA A 35 2.09 23.06 -21.46
C ALA A 35 1.36 22.30 -20.34
N SER A 36 0.08 22.62 -20.12
CA SER A 36 -0.80 21.75 -19.35
C SER A 36 -1.47 20.73 -20.28
N ILE A 37 -1.62 19.49 -19.80
CA ILE A 37 -2.25 18.44 -20.62
C ILE A 37 -3.71 18.78 -20.98
N GLN A 38 -4.41 19.50 -20.11
CA GLN A 38 -5.78 19.97 -20.37
C GLN A 38 -5.81 20.95 -21.56
N SER A 39 -4.76 21.79 -21.70
CA SER A 39 -4.67 22.74 -22.83
C SER A 39 -4.29 22.04 -24.15
N ILE A 40 -3.50 20.98 -24.08
CA ILE A 40 -3.17 20.15 -25.26
C ILE A 40 -4.43 19.43 -25.78
N ARG A 41 -5.35 19.03 -24.92
CA ARG A 41 -6.63 18.44 -25.31
C ARG A 41 -7.50 19.38 -26.16
N SER A 42 -7.54 20.66 -25.80
CA SER A 42 -8.37 21.67 -26.48
C SER A 42 -7.65 22.37 -27.64
N ARG A 43 -6.33 22.27 -27.67
CA ARG A 43 -5.47 22.94 -28.68
C ARG A 43 -4.36 21.99 -29.09
N SER A 44 -4.04 21.92 -30.37
CA SER A 44 -2.96 21.05 -30.84
C SER A 44 -1.63 21.46 -30.22
N ALA A 45 -0.82 20.47 -29.79
CA ALA A 45 0.54 20.73 -29.41
C ALA A 45 1.39 21.23 -30.58
N PRO A 46 2.41 22.08 -30.34
CA PRO A 46 3.28 22.58 -31.39
C PRO A 46 3.99 21.46 -32.16
N ALA A 47 3.76 21.35 -33.44
CA ALA A 47 4.23 20.22 -34.24
C ALA A 47 5.75 20.23 -34.57
N TRP A 48 6.48 21.27 -34.19
CA TRP A 48 7.94 21.39 -34.45
C TRP A 48 8.80 20.92 -33.26
N LEU A 49 8.20 20.50 -32.15
CA LEU A 49 8.95 20.03 -30.96
C LEU A 49 9.61 18.69 -31.24
N ASP A 50 10.87 18.54 -30.83
CA ASP A 50 11.70 17.35 -31.09
C ASP A 50 11.60 16.32 -29.95
N LEU A 51 11.24 16.76 -28.74
CA LEU A 51 11.19 15.97 -27.54
C LEU A 51 9.98 16.34 -26.67
N VAL A 52 9.35 15.37 -26.04
CA VAL A 52 8.30 15.60 -25.04
C VAL A 52 8.74 15.05 -23.69
N VAL A 53 8.66 15.91 -22.67
CA VAL A 53 8.88 15.52 -21.28
C VAL A 53 7.55 15.57 -20.52
N ILE A 54 7.14 14.46 -19.94
CA ILE A 54 5.91 14.36 -19.13
C ILE A 54 6.31 14.30 -17.66
N ASP A 55 6.00 15.36 -16.93
CA ASP A 55 6.20 15.38 -15.46
C ASP A 55 5.07 14.66 -14.76
N GLU A 56 5.38 14.02 -13.60
CA GLU A 56 4.47 13.16 -12.81
C GLU A 56 3.77 12.10 -13.69
N VAL A 57 4.57 11.38 -14.48
CA VAL A 57 4.05 10.37 -15.44
C VAL A 57 3.28 9.21 -14.78
N ASN A 58 3.39 9.04 -13.48
CA ASN A 58 2.52 8.16 -12.70
C ASN A 58 1.03 8.57 -12.80
N ILE A 59 0.74 9.84 -13.19
CA ILE A 59 -0.62 10.33 -13.51
C ILE A 59 -0.73 10.50 -15.04
N LEU A 60 -0.63 9.39 -15.76
CA LEU A 60 -0.75 9.39 -17.23
C LEU A 60 -2.23 9.46 -17.63
N HIS A 61 -2.66 10.56 -18.24
CA HIS A 61 -4.01 10.73 -18.77
C HIS A 61 -4.14 10.16 -20.20
N GLY A 62 -5.38 9.92 -20.65
CA GLY A 62 -5.65 9.46 -22.02
C GLY A 62 -5.09 10.39 -23.08
N GLU A 63 -5.09 11.69 -22.81
CA GLU A 63 -4.53 12.71 -23.69
C GLU A 63 -3.01 12.56 -23.90
N HIS A 64 -2.27 12.15 -22.85
CA HIS A 64 -0.84 11.82 -23.01
C HIS A 64 -0.65 10.62 -23.93
N ILE A 65 -1.45 9.57 -23.77
CA ILE A 65 -1.39 8.37 -24.59
C ILE A 65 -1.73 8.70 -26.05
N ASN A 66 -2.75 9.51 -26.28
CA ASN A 66 -3.12 9.96 -27.62
C ASN A 66 -1.99 10.78 -28.26
N LEU A 67 -1.33 11.66 -27.50
CA LEU A 67 -0.19 12.43 -27.98
C LEU A 67 1.00 11.53 -28.34
N MET A 68 1.32 10.55 -27.49
CA MET A 68 2.38 9.57 -27.74
C MET A 68 2.10 8.75 -29.00
N ALA A 69 0.83 8.35 -29.22
CA ALA A 69 0.44 7.65 -30.45
C ALA A 69 0.52 8.53 -31.70
N ALA A 70 0.12 9.80 -31.60
CA ALA A 70 0.18 10.75 -32.72
C ALA A 70 1.61 11.14 -33.08
N TRP A 71 2.54 11.13 -32.14
CA TRP A 71 3.95 11.50 -32.29
C TRP A 71 4.88 10.33 -32.04
N ALA A 72 4.55 9.15 -32.55
CA ALA A 72 5.32 7.93 -32.37
C ALA A 72 6.77 8.00 -32.92
N ASP A 73 7.06 8.97 -33.76
CA ASP A 73 8.39 9.26 -34.32
C ASP A 73 9.29 10.10 -33.41
N ARG A 74 8.78 10.53 -32.24
CA ARG A 74 9.48 11.41 -31.31
C ARG A 74 9.76 10.73 -30.00
N PRO A 75 10.87 11.09 -29.31
CA PRO A 75 11.17 10.58 -27.99
C PRO A 75 10.25 11.21 -26.95
N PHE A 76 9.79 10.36 -26.01
CA PHE A 76 9.06 10.76 -24.81
C PHE A 76 9.86 10.38 -23.58
N ILE A 77 10.06 11.32 -22.67
CA ILE A 77 10.66 11.10 -21.36
C ILE A 77 9.59 11.31 -20.29
N GLY A 78 9.33 10.28 -19.49
CA GLY A 78 8.46 10.37 -18.32
C GLY A 78 9.29 10.61 -17.05
N LEU A 79 8.95 11.65 -16.28
CA LEU A 79 9.56 11.92 -14.99
C LEU A 79 8.58 11.53 -13.88
N SER A 80 9.06 10.81 -12.87
CA SER A 80 8.30 10.52 -11.67
C SER A 80 9.21 10.11 -10.53
N ALA A 81 8.94 10.57 -9.32
CA ALA A 81 9.56 10.05 -8.11
C ALA A 81 9.00 8.66 -7.73
N THR A 82 7.79 8.34 -8.18
CA THR A 82 7.06 7.12 -7.83
C THR A 82 6.36 6.52 -9.06
N PRO A 83 7.08 5.86 -9.97
CA PRO A 83 6.52 5.33 -11.21
C PRO A 83 5.70 4.04 -10.99
N LEU A 84 4.80 4.04 -10.01
CA LEU A 84 4.03 2.89 -9.55
C LEU A 84 2.69 2.71 -10.26
N ARG A 85 2.53 3.27 -11.46
CA ARG A 85 1.30 3.14 -12.24
C ARG A 85 1.22 1.79 -12.93
N LYS A 86 0.07 1.12 -12.81
CA LYS A 86 -0.23 -0.09 -13.58
C LYS A 86 -0.22 0.18 -15.09
N GLY A 87 0.47 -0.66 -15.86
CA GLY A 87 0.57 -0.57 -17.30
C GLY A 87 1.49 0.53 -17.79
N LEU A 88 2.34 1.12 -16.97
CA LEU A 88 3.28 2.17 -17.40
C LEU A 88 4.27 1.62 -18.44
N GLY A 89 4.69 0.36 -18.32
CA GLY A 89 5.58 -0.33 -19.27
C GLY A 89 4.96 -0.59 -20.65
N LEU A 90 3.64 -0.41 -20.81
CA LEU A 90 3.00 -0.42 -22.14
C LEU A 90 3.29 0.86 -22.93
N HIS A 91 3.75 1.92 -22.28
CA HIS A 91 3.98 3.23 -22.88
C HIS A 91 5.45 3.65 -22.87
N PHE A 92 6.25 3.12 -21.95
CA PHE A 92 7.67 3.39 -21.81
C PHE A 92 8.47 2.10 -21.87
N SER A 93 9.44 2.02 -22.78
CA SER A 93 10.25 0.81 -22.99
C SER A 93 11.43 0.67 -22.03
N ASN A 94 11.89 1.77 -21.44
CA ASN A 94 13.06 1.79 -20.58
C ASN A 94 12.77 2.55 -19.28
N LEU A 95 13.43 2.10 -18.20
CA LEU A 95 13.41 2.75 -16.89
C LEU A 95 14.82 3.11 -16.47
N VAL A 96 15.09 4.41 -16.37
CA VAL A 96 16.33 4.94 -15.80
C VAL A 96 16.07 5.30 -14.35
N ARG A 97 16.74 4.62 -13.42
CA ARG A 97 16.63 4.90 -11.98
C ARG A 97 17.70 5.90 -11.57
N GLY A 98 17.27 6.97 -10.90
CA GLY A 98 18.16 7.87 -10.19
C GLY A 98 18.60 7.27 -8.85
N PRO A 99 19.37 8.02 -8.05
CA PRO A 99 19.75 7.61 -6.71
C PRO A 99 18.50 7.42 -5.82
N THR A 100 18.59 6.45 -4.93
CA THR A 100 17.54 6.16 -3.94
C THR A 100 17.45 7.26 -2.88
N ILE A 101 16.32 7.31 -2.15
CA ILE A 101 16.16 8.24 -1.02
C ILE A 101 17.26 8.01 0.03
N LEU A 102 17.68 6.75 0.25
CA LEU A 102 18.75 6.41 1.16
C LEU A 102 20.09 7.03 0.70
N GLU A 103 20.50 6.78 -0.55
CA GLU A 103 21.74 7.34 -1.12
C GLU A 103 21.73 8.87 -1.12
N LEU A 104 20.59 9.51 -1.41
CA LEU A 104 20.45 10.96 -1.35
C LEU A 104 20.56 11.49 0.10
N THR A 105 20.08 10.73 1.07
CA THR A 105 20.20 11.08 2.50
C THR A 105 21.64 10.93 2.99
N GLU A 106 22.31 9.84 2.64
CA GLU A 106 23.73 9.60 2.94
C GLU A 106 24.63 10.65 2.27
N GLY A 107 24.28 11.06 1.06
CA GLY A 107 24.98 12.13 0.33
C GLY A 107 24.64 13.55 0.81
N GLY A 108 23.75 13.73 1.78
CA GLY A 108 23.37 15.04 2.33
C GLY A 108 22.44 15.87 1.43
N PHE A 109 21.89 15.30 0.37
CA PHE A 109 20.90 15.95 -0.50
C PHE A 109 19.49 15.91 0.06
N LEU A 110 19.22 14.96 0.97
CA LEU A 110 18.01 14.85 1.76
C LEU A 110 18.37 14.72 3.24
N VAL A 111 17.40 14.99 4.13
CA VAL A 111 17.59 14.81 5.57
C VAL A 111 17.05 13.44 6.04
N PRO A 112 17.64 12.85 7.10
CA PRO A 112 17.14 11.60 7.69
C PRO A 112 15.78 11.80 8.34
N VAL A 113 15.09 10.66 8.63
CA VAL A 113 13.74 10.61 9.19
C VAL A 113 13.74 9.99 10.57
N ARG A 114 12.98 10.62 11.48
CA ARG A 114 12.51 10.00 12.73
C ARG A 114 10.98 9.86 12.64
N ALA A 115 10.47 8.63 12.63
CA ALA A 115 9.04 8.38 12.46
C ALA A 115 8.43 7.74 13.72
N PHE A 116 7.23 8.18 14.06
CA PHE A 116 6.42 7.68 15.18
C PHE A 116 5.03 7.33 14.68
N ALA A 117 4.51 6.16 15.09
CA ALA A 117 3.20 5.67 14.68
C ALA A 117 2.49 4.98 15.87
N PRO A 118 1.14 4.95 15.88
CA PRO A 118 0.38 4.13 16.81
C PRO A 118 0.55 2.64 16.47
N THR A 119 0.08 1.77 17.35
CA THR A 119 0.12 0.32 17.09
C THR A 119 -0.78 -0.06 15.91
N ALA A 120 -0.46 -1.19 15.26
CA ALA A 120 -1.26 -1.69 14.14
C ALA A 120 -2.72 -2.00 14.54
N GLU A 121 -2.93 -2.41 15.78
CA GLU A 121 -4.25 -2.68 16.35
C GLU A 121 -5.09 -1.39 16.45
N ALA A 122 -4.51 -0.29 16.91
CA ALA A 122 -5.19 1.01 17.00
C ALA A 122 -5.61 1.52 15.62
N ILE A 123 -4.73 1.39 14.61
CA ILE A 123 -5.06 1.76 13.23
C ILE A 123 -6.18 0.88 12.67
N THR A 124 -6.13 -0.43 12.90
CA THR A 124 -7.17 -1.35 12.43
C THR A 124 -8.53 -0.99 13.02
N ALA A 125 -8.58 -0.68 14.32
CA ALA A 125 -9.81 -0.24 14.97
C ALA A 125 -10.33 1.11 14.44
N ALA A 126 -9.43 2.04 14.13
CA ALA A 126 -9.81 3.35 13.56
C ALA A 126 -10.41 3.24 12.14
N LEU A 127 -9.96 2.25 11.35
CA LEU A 127 -10.39 2.03 9.97
C LEU A 127 -11.48 0.96 9.82
N GLU A 128 -11.99 0.44 10.92
CA GLU A 128 -13.07 -0.56 10.88
C GLU A 128 -14.31 0.01 10.17
N GLY A 129 -14.80 -0.74 9.17
CA GLY A 129 -15.96 -0.35 8.36
C GLY A 129 -15.69 0.66 7.24
N VAL A 130 -14.46 1.17 7.08
CA VAL A 130 -14.11 2.07 5.96
C VAL A 130 -13.96 1.26 4.66
N ALA A 131 -14.80 1.55 3.68
CA ALA A 131 -14.76 0.88 2.38
C ALA A 131 -13.61 1.39 1.50
N CYS A 132 -13.13 0.50 0.63
CA CYS A 132 -12.14 0.80 -0.41
C CYS A 132 -12.78 0.82 -1.79
N GLY A 133 -12.18 1.53 -2.74
CA GLY A 133 -12.67 1.60 -4.11
C GLY A 133 -11.67 2.25 -5.06
N THR A 134 -12.01 2.29 -6.35
CA THR A 134 -11.20 2.97 -7.35
C THR A 134 -11.41 4.48 -7.23
N THR A 135 -10.33 5.22 -7.07
CA THR A 135 -10.27 6.68 -7.04
C THR A 135 -9.52 7.19 -8.28
N THR A 136 -9.47 8.49 -8.47
CA THR A 136 -8.68 9.11 -9.56
C THR A 136 -7.18 8.82 -9.46
N ALA A 137 -6.69 8.52 -8.26
CA ALA A 137 -5.28 8.19 -7.98
C ALA A 137 -5.00 6.67 -7.91
N GLY A 138 -6.01 5.83 -8.20
CA GLY A 138 -5.91 4.37 -8.10
C GLY A 138 -6.86 3.78 -7.07
N PHE A 139 -6.58 2.55 -6.61
CA PHE A 139 -7.38 1.89 -5.59
C PHE A 139 -7.00 2.40 -4.19
N ASP A 140 -7.94 3.02 -3.48
CA ASP A 140 -7.71 3.59 -2.15
C ASP A 140 -9.01 3.54 -1.31
N TYR A 141 -8.94 4.01 -0.07
CA TYR A 141 -10.11 4.22 0.78
C TYR A 141 -11.07 5.24 0.17
N LYS A 142 -12.37 5.04 0.36
CA LYS A 142 -13.38 6.02 -0.03
C LYS A 142 -13.29 7.25 0.87
N GLU A 143 -13.06 8.42 0.25
CA GLU A 143 -12.73 9.66 0.94
C GLU A 143 -13.79 10.09 1.97
N GLN A 144 -15.08 9.94 1.64
CA GLN A 144 -16.17 10.37 2.53
C GLN A 144 -16.20 9.54 3.81
N GLU A 145 -16.14 8.22 3.69
CA GLU A 145 -16.16 7.29 4.83
C GLU A 145 -14.89 7.43 5.67
N LEU A 146 -13.73 7.51 4.99
CA LEU A 146 -12.44 7.73 5.64
C LEU A 146 -12.42 9.09 6.38
N GLY A 147 -12.95 10.14 5.77
CA GLY A 147 -13.05 11.46 6.40
C GLY A 147 -13.88 11.44 7.68
N ALA A 148 -15.02 10.76 7.67
CA ALA A 148 -15.84 10.59 8.87
C ALA A 148 -15.11 9.78 9.97
N ALA A 149 -14.39 8.73 9.59
CA ALA A 149 -13.64 7.90 10.53
C ALA A 149 -12.48 8.67 11.18
N MET A 150 -11.73 9.45 10.41
CA MET A 150 -10.53 10.17 10.87
C MET A 150 -10.86 11.51 11.56
N ASN A 151 -12.06 12.07 11.33
CA ASN A 151 -12.47 13.33 11.93
C ASN A 151 -13.17 13.16 13.30
N ARG A 152 -12.99 12.00 13.96
CA ARG A 152 -13.45 11.82 15.34
C ARG A 152 -12.63 12.68 16.28
N GLN A 153 -13.29 13.34 17.22
CA GLN A 153 -12.67 14.33 18.12
C GLN A 153 -11.47 13.75 18.91
N GLU A 154 -11.55 12.48 19.31
CA GLU A 154 -10.48 11.78 20.01
C GLU A 154 -9.23 11.64 19.17
N LEU A 155 -9.39 11.28 17.86
CA LEU A 155 -8.26 11.13 16.94
C LEU A 155 -7.62 12.48 16.60
N VAL A 156 -8.43 13.51 16.41
CA VAL A 156 -7.93 14.88 16.12
C VAL A 156 -7.22 15.45 17.34
N GLY A 157 -7.76 15.26 18.55
CA GLY A 157 -7.13 15.66 19.80
C GLY A 157 -5.79 14.96 20.06
N ASP A 158 -5.67 13.70 19.68
CA ASP A 158 -4.42 12.94 19.80
C ASP A 158 -3.33 13.48 18.86
N ILE A 159 -3.70 14.00 17.67
CA ILE A 159 -2.76 14.65 16.74
C ILE A 159 -2.08 15.86 17.40
N VAL A 160 -2.85 16.74 18.06
CA VAL A 160 -2.32 17.93 18.74
C VAL A 160 -1.39 17.53 19.89
N LYS A 161 -1.84 16.61 20.74
CA LYS A 161 -1.06 16.09 21.86
C LYS A 161 0.26 15.50 21.41
N THR A 162 0.22 14.60 20.42
CA THR A 162 1.43 13.96 19.89
C THR A 162 2.40 14.98 19.31
N TRP A 163 1.89 16.01 18.63
CA TRP A 163 2.74 17.06 18.10
C TRP A 163 3.38 17.89 19.22
N GLN A 164 2.65 18.22 20.30
CA GLN A 164 3.20 18.92 21.46
C GLN A 164 4.31 18.12 22.14
N GLU A 165 4.15 16.80 22.24
CA GLU A 165 5.11 15.91 22.88
C GLU A 165 6.35 15.63 22.00
N ARG A 166 6.17 15.50 20.68
CA ARG A 166 7.20 14.97 19.77
C ARG A 166 7.52 15.85 18.56
N GLY A 167 6.70 16.85 18.25
CA GLY A 167 6.89 17.72 17.08
C GLY A 167 7.98 18.77 17.27
N GLU A 168 8.56 18.89 18.47
CA GLU A 168 9.66 19.80 18.81
C GLU A 168 9.39 21.24 18.36
N ASN A 169 8.13 21.65 18.35
CA ASN A 169 7.68 22.98 17.88
C ASN A 169 8.22 23.35 16.47
N ARG A 170 8.36 22.37 15.58
CA ARG A 170 8.91 22.54 14.22
C ARG A 170 7.85 23.03 13.24
N PRO A 171 8.25 23.76 12.16
CA PRO A 171 7.38 24.02 11.02
C PRO A 171 6.78 22.72 10.46
N THR A 172 5.45 22.62 10.45
CA THR A 172 4.75 21.35 10.26
C THR A 172 3.80 21.38 9.08
N LEU A 173 3.84 20.36 8.21
CA LEU A 173 2.81 20.07 7.22
C LEU A 173 1.94 18.92 7.70
N CYS A 174 0.62 19.08 7.66
CA CYS A 174 -0.35 18.07 8.04
C CYS A 174 -1.18 17.64 6.83
N PHE A 175 -1.10 16.37 6.46
CA PHE A 175 -1.86 15.76 5.36
C PHE A 175 -3.14 15.14 5.92
N THR A 176 -4.27 15.64 5.49
CA THR A 176 -5.60 15.23 5.97
C THR A 176 -6.44 14.61 4.86
N VAL A 177 -7.55 13.98 5.23
CA VAL A 177 -8.42 13.23 4.30
C VAL A 177 -9.22 14.17 3.40
N ASN A 178 -9.95 15.11 4.02
CA ASN A 178 -10.83 16.06 3.34
C ASN A 178 -10.82 17.44 4.02
N ILE A 179 -11.51 18.40 3.43
CA ILE A 179 -11.53 19.79 3.89
C ILE A 179 -12.08 19.91 5.32
N ALA A 180 -13.13 19.15 5.67
CA ALA A 180 -13.70 19.19 7.01
C ALA A 180 -12.69 18.71 8.06
N HIS A 181 -12.03 17.58 7.83
CA HIS A 181 -10.97 17.06 8.69
C HIS A 181 -9.80 18.06 8.80
N SER A 182 -9.38 18.64 7.67
CA SER A 182 -8.29 19.61 7.64
C SER A 182 -8.60 20.86 8.48
N LYS A 183 -9.80 21.38 8.36
CA LYS A 183 -10.26 22.53 9.16
C LYS A 183 -10.39 22.18 10.64
N SER A 184 -10.88 20.98 10.98
CA SER A 184 -10.95 20.52 12.38
C SER A 184 -9.56 20.47 13.01
N VAL A 185 -8.58 19.85 12.33
CA VAL A 185 -7.19 19.80 12.82
C VAL A 185 -6.62 21.20 12.99
N ARG A 186 -6.77 22.09 12.00
CA ARG A 186 -6.34 23.49 12.12
C ARG A 186 -6.93 24.18 13.36
N ASP A 187 -8.23 24.02 13.58
CA ASP A 187 -8.94 24.70 14.67
C ASP A 187 -8.52 24.14 16.04
N ASP A 188 -8.21 22.85 16.14
CA ASP A 188 -7.67 22.24 17.36
C ASP A 188 -6.27 22.75 17.68
N PHE A 189 -5.39 22.87 16.67
CA PHE A 189 -4.08 23.50 16.87
C PHE A 189 -4.21 24.96 17.33
N ARG A 190 -5.12 25.73 16.72
CA ARG A 190 -5.37 27.12 17.14
C ARG A 190 -5.89 27.20 18.58
N ARG A 191 -6.79 26.30 18.99
CA ARG A 191 -7.25 26.20 20.39
C ARG A 191 -6.12 25.85 21.36
N ALA A 192 -5.13 25.11 20.89
CA ALA A 192 -3.92 24.80 21.66
C ALA A 192 -2.85 25.92 21.62
N GLY A 193 -3.16 27.10 21.05
CA GLY A 193 -2.25 28.25 20.98
C GLY A 193 -1.19 28.18 19.87
N VAL A 194 -1.38 27.30 18.88
CA VAL A 194 -0.45 27.16 17.75
C VAL A 194 -1.04 27.81 16.50
N GLU A 195 -0.29 28.76 15.90
CA GLU A 195 -0.70 29.38 14.65
C GLU A 195 -0.73 28.36 13.51
N ALA A 196 -1.93 28.03 13.07
CA ALA A 196 -2.20 27.04 12.03
C ALA A 196 -3.08 27.61 10.92
N ALA A 197 -2.85 27.19 9.69
CA ALA A 197 -3.67 27.55 8.54
C ALA A 197 -4.04 26.32 7.72
N HIS A 198 -5.12 26.47 6.93
CA HIS A 198 -5.60 25.45 6.02
C HIS A 198 -5.37 25.88 4.58
N ILE A 199 -4.99 24.94 3.72
CA ILE A 199 -4.80 25.15 2.29
C ILE A 199 -5.40 23.99 1.49
N ASP A 200 -6.20 24.32 0.47
CA ASP A 200 -6.81 23.34 -0.41
C ASP A 200 -6.81 23.80 -1.89
N ALA A 201 -7.48 23.06 -2.76
CA ALA A 201 -7.57 23.39 -4.20
C ALA A 201 -8.36 24.67 -4.48
N TYR A 202 -9.23 25.06 -3.55
CA TYR A 202 -10.09 26.27 -3.67
C TYR A 202 -9.47 27.51 -3.07
N THR A 203 -8.35 27.40 -2.35
CA THR A 203 -7.61 28.53 -1.80
C THR A 203 -7.09 29.41 -2.92
N ASP A 204 -7.46 30.69 -2.94
CA ASP A 204 -7.04 31.65 -3.96
C ASP A 204 -5.51 31.74 -4.10
N ALA A 205 -5.05 32.06 -5.31
CA ALA A 205 -3.62 32.12 -5.59
C ALA A 205 -2.87 33.18 -4.78
N SER A 206 -3.52 34.32 -4.44
CA SER A 206 -2.96 35.35 -3.55
C SER A 206 -2.90 34.87 -2.11
N GLU A 207 -4.01 34.37 -1.57
CA GLU A 207 -4.09 33.81 -0.22
C GLU A 207 -3.08 32.67 -0.03
N ARG A 208 -2.97 31.78 -1.03
CA ARG A 208 -1.98 30.69 -1.02
C ARG A 208 -0.55 31.20 -0.90
N ARG A 209 -0.20 32.26 -1.64
CA ARG A 209 1.14 32.89 -1.55
C ARG A 209 1.38 33.46 -0.16
N ASP A 210 0.40 34.14 0.43
CA ASP A 210 0.51 34.76 1.75
C ASP A 210 0.66 33.70 2.84
N LEU A 211 -0.12 32.61 2.78
CA LEU A 211 -0.01 31.47 3.70
C LEU A 211 1.36 30.80 3.62
N ILE A 212 1.89 30.61 2.42
CA ILE A 212 3.23 30.04 2.21
C ILE A 212 4.31 31.00 2.73
N ALA A 213 4.18 32.30 2.47
CA ALA A 213 5.10 33.30 2.98
C ALA A 213 5.10 33.34 4.50
N GLY A 214 3.92 33.32 5.13
CA GLY A 214 3.77 33.24 6.57
C GLY A 214 4.37 31.97 7.18
N PHE A 215 4.22 30.83 6.52
CA PHE A 215 4.84 29.57 6.95
C PHE A 215 6.38 29.64 6.88
N ARG A 216 6.94 30.16 5.78
CA ARG A 216 8.39 30.36 5.62
C ARG A 216 8.95 31.37 6.63
N ALA A 217 8.21 32.43 6.93
CA ALA A 217 8.57 33.42 7.94
C ALA A 217 8.42 32.91 9.38
N GLY A 218 7.80 31.71 9.58
CA GLY A 218 7.56 31.13 10.90
C GLY A 218 6.37 31.75 11.67
N THR A 219 5.63 32.68 11.08
CA THR A 219 4.39 33.24 11.65
C THR A 219 3.25 32.24 11.63
N ILE A 220 3.23 31.34 10.66
CA ILE A 220 2.35 30.16 10.63
C ILE A 220 3.20 28.94 10.93
N LYS A 221 2.90 28.26 12.02
CA LYS A 221 3.66 27.09 12.46
C LYS A 221 3.22 25.79 11.77
N LEU A 222 1.94 25.68 11.46
CA LEU A 222 1.36 24.48 10.90
C LEU A 222 0.45 24.79 9.71
N LEU A 223 0.64 24.05 8.60
CA LEU A 223 -0.25 24.07 7.45
C LEU A 223 -0.96 22.72 7.33
N THR A 224 -2.29 22.73 7.44
CA THR A 224 -3.12 21.56 7.11
C THR A 224 -3.52 21.59 5.65
N SER A 225 -3.52 20.44 4.98
CA SER A 225 -3.81 20.36 3.56
C SER A 225 -4.55 19.11 3.15
N VAL A 226 -5.36 19.26 2.10
CA VAL A 226 -6.02 18.17 1.38
C VAL A 226 -5.51 18.13 -0.05
N ASN A 227 -4.80 17.07 -0.44
CA ASN A 227 -4.34 16.76 -1.81
C ASN A 227 -3.48 17.82 -2.51
N VAL A 228 -3.40 19.07 -2.02
CA VAL A 228 -2.73 20.19 -2.70
C VAL A 228 -1.23 20.22 -2.45
N LEU A 229 -0.78 19.76 -1.28
CA LEU A 229 0.64 19.67 -0.95
C LEU A 229 1.35 18.51 -1.66
N GLY A 230 0.59 17.69 -2.42
CA GLY A 230 1.13 16.57 -3.21
C GLY A 230 1.84 17.01 -4.49
N ILE A 231 1.36 18.04 -5.20
CA ILE A 231 1.85 18.40 -6.53
C ILE A 231 2.30 19.86 -6.56
N GLY A 232 3.57 20.12 -6.87
CA GLY A 232 4.12 21.47 -7.11
C GLY A 232 4.28 22.37 -5.88
N PHE A 233 4.05 21.87 -4.67
CA PHE A 233 4.23 22.63 -3.44
C PHE A 233 5.66 22.52 -2.93
N ASN A 234 6.42 23.62 -2.96
CA ASN A 234 7.81 23.65 -2.54
C ASN A 234 7.99 24.44 -1.24
N VAL A 235 8.04 23.74 -0.11
CA VAL A 235 8.31 24.33 1.22
C VAL A 235 9.35 23.45 1.92
N PRO A 236 10.64 23.65 1.61
CA PRO A 236 11.73 22.85 2.18
C PRO A 236 11.89 23.05 3.69
N ASP A 237 11.39 24.16 4.24
CA ASP A 237 11.48 24.50 5.66
C ASP A 237 10.67 23.58 6.57
N ALA A 238 9.69 22.84 6.01
CA ALA A 238 8.93 21.87 6.78
C ALA A 238 9.84 20.76 7.31
N SER A 239 9.97 20.66 8.62
CA SER A 239 10.81 19.68 9.33
C SER A 239 10.02 18.73 10.23
N CYS A 240 8.70 18.86 10.24
CA CYS A 240 7.76 17.91 10.82
C CYS A 240 6.61 17.66 9.84
N LEU A 241 6.24 16.39 9.69
CA LEU A 241 5.08 15.96 8.91
C LEU A 241 4.09 15.25 9.81
N ILE A 242 2.81 15.56 9.66
CA ILE A 242 1.71 14.81 10.27
C ILE A 242 0.96 14.08 9.15
N LEU A 243 0.99 12.76 9.20
CA LEU A 243 0.23 11.91 8.28
C LEU A 243 -1.08 11.52 8.95
N ALA A 244 -2.14 12.28 8.69
CA ALA A 244 -3.48 12.05 9.21
C ALA A 244 -4.45 11.51 8.15
N ARG A 245 -3.90 11.02 7.01
CA ARG A 245 -4.64 10.39 5.92
C ARG A 245 -4.12 8.99 5.67
N PRO A 246 -4.83 7.95 6.15
CA PRO A 246 -4.58 6.58 5.71
C PRO A 246 -4.68 6.45 4.19
N THR A 247 -3.77 5.71 3.58
CA THR A 247 -3.81 5.43 2.14
C THR A 247 -3.34 4.01 1.82
N LEU A 248 -3.87 3.45 0.73
CA LEU A 248 -3.40 2.21 0.11
C LEU A 248 -2.32 2.47 -0.94
N SER A 249 -2.12 3.73 -1.33
CA SER A 249 -1.17 4.16 -2.34
C SER A 249 0.22 4.42 -1.73
N GLU A 250 1.16 3.54 -2.05
CA GLU A 250 2.58 3.72 -1.70
C GLU A 250 3.14 5.00 -2.35
N ALA A 251 2.77 5.28 -3.60
CA ALA A 251 3.17 6.49 -4.30
C ALA A 251 2.78 7.76 -3.54
N LEU A 252 1.52 7.84 -3.06
CA LEU A 252 1.05 8.98 -2.29
C LEU A 252 1.81 9.11 -0.96
N HIS A 253 2.05 7.99 -0.27
CA HIS A 253 2.83 7.98 0.97
C HIS A 253 4.25 8.54 0.75
N VAL A 254 4.98 8.02 -0.23
CA VAL A 254 6.35 8.47 -0.55
C VAL A 254 6.36 9.94 -0.95
N GLN A 255 5.41 10.40 -1.75
CA GLN A 255 5.29 11.81 -2.15
C GLN A 255 5.02 12.73 -0.96
N GLN A 256 4.14 12.34 -0.03
CA GLN A 256 3.89 13.09 1.21
C GLN A 256 5.15 13.19 2.07
N CYS A 257 5.82 12.05 2.31
CA CYS A 257 7.08 12.02 3.06
C CYS A 257 8.17 12.87 2.40
N GLY A 258 8.29 12.80 1.08
CA GLY A 258 9.27 13.56 0.31
C GLY A 258 9.20 15.08 0.49
N ARG A 259 8.05 15.62 0.93
CA ARG A 259 7.92 17.05 1.24
C ARG A 259 8.77 17.48 2.45
N GLY A 260 8.92 16.59 3.43
CA GLY A 260 9.72 16.86 4.62
C GLY A 260 11.18 16.47 4.49
N LEU A 261 11.58 15.75 3.44
CA LEU A 261 12.96 15.27 3.32
C LEU A 261 13.93 16.30 2.71
N ARG A 262 13.44 17.38 2.12
CA ARG A 262 14.28 18.39 1.47
C ARG A 262 15.15 19.09 2.49
N THR A 263 16.37 19.39 2.11
CA THR A 263 17.31 20.17 2.93
C THR A 263 16.87 21.64 3.02
N ALA A 264 17.11 22.22 4.18
CA ALA A 264 16.93 23.64 4.43
C ALA A 264 17.97 24.10 5.48
N PRO A 265 18.31 25.41 5.55
CA PRO A 265 19.23 25.91 6.56
C PRO A 265 18.76 25.55 7.98
N GLY A 266 19.66 24.96 8.77
CA GLY A 266 19.38 24.56 10.16
C GLY A 266 18.51 23.31 10.34
N LYS A 267 18.11 22.62 9.25
CA LYS A 267 17.33 21.40 9.29
C LYS A 267 18.22 20.16 9.29
N ALA A 268 18.30 19.49 10.44
CA ALA A 268 19.11 18.28 10.62
C ALA A 268 18.37 16.98 10.23
N ASP A 269 17.05 16.92 10.49
CA ASP A 269 16.21 15.76 10.23
C ASP A 269 14.75 16.18 9.98
N CYS A 270 13.90 15.19 9.65
CA CYS A 270 12.46 15.34 9.55
C CYS A 270 11.75 14.40 10.53
N ILE A 271 10.84 14.92 11.33
CA ILE A 271 9.95 14.13 12.17
C ILE A 271 8.71 13.77 11.38
N ILE A 272 8.31 12.50 11.39
CA ILE A 272 7.03 12.02 10.85
C ILE A 272 6.16 11.52 12.00
N LEU A 273 5.03 12.20 12.23
CA LEU A 273 3.99 11.78 13.17
C LEU A 273 2.88 11.10 12.36
N ASP A 274 2.93 9.79 12.30
CA ASP A 274 2.06 8.99 11.43
C ASP A 274 0.83 8.51 12.18
N HIS A 275 -0.23 9.31 12.22
CA HIS A 275 -1.53 8.93 12.79
C HIS A 275 -2.35 8.00 11.88
N SER A 276 -1.85 7.68 10.72
CA SER A 276 -2.54 6.89 9.69
C SER A 276 -2.03 5.46 9.54
N GLY A 277 -0.88 5.13 10.14
CA GLY A 277 -0.21 3.84 10.00
C GLY A 277 0.41 3.59 8.64
N ASN A 278 0.58 4.63 7.83
CA ASN A 278 1.17 4.51 6.50
C ASN A 278 2.62 4.01 6.56
N CYS A 279 3.41 4.47 7.54
CA CYS A 279 4.78 4.00 7.74
C CYS A 279 4.85 2.52 8.12
N LEU A 280 3.87 2.02 8.87
CA LEU A 280 3.81 0.58 9.20
C LEU A 280 3.45 -0.27 7.98
N LYS A 281 2.64 0.27 7.08
CA LYS A 281 2.14 -0.40 5.90
C LYS A 281 3.10 -0.35 4.72
N HIS A 282 3.58 0.85 4.38
CA HIS A 282 4.40 1.12 3.21
C HIS A 282 5.89 1.20 3.51
N GLY A 283 6.25 1.30 4.79
CA GLY A 283 7.63 1.48 5.23
C GLY A 283 8.04 2.95 5.39
N LEU A 284 9.26 3.15 5.83
CA LEU A 284 9.88 4.47 5.88
C LEU A 284 10.34 4.88 4.48
N PRO A 285 10.33 6.18 4.14
CA PRO A 285 10.59 6.64 2.77
C PRO A 285 11.95 6.21 2.21
N HIS A 286 12.97 6.07 3.05
CA HIS A 286 14.31 5.63 2.62
C HIS A 286 14.39 4.13 2.27
N HIS A 287 13.36 3.34 2.58
CA HIS A 287 13.25 1.94 2.14
C HIS A 287 12.52 1.80 0.80
N PHE A 288 12.00 2.90 0.27
CA PHE A 288 11.33 2.87 -1.02
C PHE A 288 12.33 2.58 -2.14
N VAL A 289 12.06 1.54 -2.91
CA VAL A 289 12.83 1.15 -4.10
C VAL A 289 11.90 1.21 -5.31
N VAL A 290 12.31 1.92 -6.34
CA VAL A 290 11.57 2.00 -7.60
C VAL A 290 11.54 0.61 -8.26
N PRO A 291 10.37 -0.02 -8.41
CA PRO A 291 10.26 -1.33 -9.06
C PRO A 291 10.47 -1.22 -10.57
N ASP A 292 10.46 -2.36 -11.25
CA ASP A 292 10.39 -2.40 -12.72
C ASP A 292 9.06 -1.84 -13.25
N LEU A 293 9.04 -1.41 -14.51
CA LEU A 293 7.84 -0.92 -15.16
C LEU A 293 6.76 -2.01 -15.17
N ASP A 294 5.57 -1.65 -14.71
CA ASP A 294 4.42 -2.55 -14.73
C ASP A 294 3.90 -2.71 -16.16
N MET A 295 3.83 -3.96 -16.65
CA MET A 295 3.39 -4.31 -18.01
C MET A 295 1.87 -4.52 -18.12
N GLY A 296 1.10 -4.20 -17.05
CA GLY A 296 -0.35 -4.34 -17.05
C GLY A 296 -0.88 -5.75 -16.81
N ASP A 297 -0.01 -6.71 -16.53
CA ASP A 297 -0.37 -8.11 -16.30
C ASP A 297 -1.34 -8.27 -15.12
N ALA A 298 -2.13 -9.34 -15.16
CA ALA A 298 -2.97 -9.69 -14.03
C ALA A 298 -2.11 -10.03 -12.81
N PRO A 299 -2.52 -9.61 -11.60
CA PRO A 299 -1.78 -9.95 -10.38
C PRO A 299 -1.64 -11.47 -10.25
N ASP A 300 -0.42 -11.94 -9.97
CA ASP A 300 -0.17 -13.36 -9.71
C ASP A 300 -0.96 -13.81 -8.46
N PRO A 301 -1.91 -14.76 -8.61
CA PRO A 301 -2.73 -15.22 -7.49
C PRO A 301 -1.90 -15.84 -6.35
N ALA A 302 -0.70 -16.34 -6.65
CA ALA A 302 0.21 -16.91 -5.66
C ALA A 302 0.86 -15.82 -4.80
N LYS A 303 1.17 -14.66 -5.38
CA LYS A 303 1.65 -13.48 -4.63
C LYS A 303 0.56 -12.85 -3.78
N ALA A 304 -0.69 -12.82 -4.26
CA ALA A 304 -1.83 -12.26 -3.52
C ALA A 304 -2.21 -13.04 -2.24
N LYS A 305 -1.85 -14.32 -2.15
CA LYS A 305 -2.16 -15.18 -0.99
C LYS A 305 -1.17 -15.07 0.17
N ARG A 306 0.01 -14.53 -0.05
CA ARG A 306 0.97 -14.27 1.02
C ARG A 306 0.53 -12.97 1.69
N LYS A 307 -0.19 -13.05 2.82
CA LYS A 307 -0.32 -11.93 3.77
C LYS A 307 1.09 -11.62 4.26
N GLU A 308 1.79 -10.75 3.54
CA GLU A 308 3.07 -10.24 4.00
C GLU A 308 2.81 -9.50 5.32
N ARG A 309 3.51 -9.93 6.36
CA ARG A 309 3.51 -9.20 7.63
C ARG A 309 4.11 -7.84 7.34
N ALA A 310 3.46 -6.78 7.84
CA ALA A 310 4.00 -5.43 7.70
C ALA A 310 5.49 -5.43 8.08
N PRO A 311 6.37 -4.91 7.23
CA PRO A 311 7.84 -4.97 7.44
C PRO A 311 8.28 -4.11 8.62
N PHE A 312 7.43 -3.18 9.07
CA PHE A 312 7.70 -2.26 10.17
C PHE A 312 6.73 -2.47 11.32
N VAL A 313 7.15 -2.05 12.50
CA VAL A 313 6.35 -2.05 13.73
C VAL A 313 6.58 -0.76 14.51
N ALA A 314 5.61 -0.36 15.30
CA ALA A 314 5.80 0.70 16.28
C ALA A 314 6.37 0.11 17.57
N CYS A 315 7.31 0.83 18.19
CA CYS A 315 7.80 0.52 19.52
C CYS A 315 6.66 0.67 20.54
N GLY A 316 6.46 -0.33 21.39
CA GLY A 316 5.38 -0.31 22.38
C GLY A 316 5.53 0.80 23.43
N GLU A 317 6.73 1.31 23.65
CA GLU A 317 7.01 2.34 24.67
C GLU A 317 6.95 3.75 24.08
N CYS A 318 7.73 4.02 23.01
CA CYS A 318 7.85 5.38 22.48
C CYS A 318 7.08 5.61 21.17
N GLY A 319 6.47 4.58 20.57
CA GLY A 319 5.81 4.67 19.26
C GLY A 319 6.76 4.81 18.08
N GLY A 320 8.09 4.82 18.28
CA GLY A 320 9.08 4.94 17.21
C GLY A 320 8.94 3.80 16.20
N VAL A 321 8.91 4.14 14.91
CA VAL A 321 8.82 3.15 13.83
C VAL A 321 10.18 2.51 13.62
N MET A 322 10.22 1.18 13.65
CA MET A 322 11.44 0.38 13.50
C MET A 322 11.17 -0.81 12.59
N ALA A 323 12.23 -1.36 11.98
CA ALA A 323 12.10 -2.57 11.19
C ALA A 323 11.66 -3.75 12.08
N ARG A 324 10.91 -4.70 11.52
CA ARG A 324 10.39 -5.83 12.30
C ARG A 324 11.49 -6.73 12.85
N GLU A 325 12.62 -6.79 12.17
CA GLU A 325 13.81 -7.58 12.52
C GLU A 325 14.64 -6.92 13.63
N GLU A 326 14.50 -5.62 13.83
CA GLU A 326 15.22 -4.90 14.89
C GLU A 326 14.69 -5.29 16.26
N ILE A 327 15.59 -5.57 17.18
CA ILE A 327 15.30 -5.94 18.56
C ILE A 327 15.27 -4.68 19.42
N THR A 328 16.25 -3.82 19.26
CA THR A 328 16.40 -2.58 20.03
C THR A 328 15.81 -1.39 19.28
N CYS A 329 14.97 -0.62 19.94
CA CYS A 329 14.35 0.56 19.34
C CYS A 329 15.40 1.65 19.08
N PRO A 330 15.59 2.12 17.83
CA PRO A 330 16.58 3.16 17.50
C PRO A 330 16.23 4.53 18.09
N HIS A 331 15.00 4.73 18.58
CA HIS A 331 14.54 6.00 19.13
C HIS A 331 14.67 6.11 20.66
N CYS A 332 14.39 5.04 21.40
CA CYS A 332 14.42 5.06 22.87
C CYS A 332 15.40 4.07 23.48
N GLY A 333 16.05 3.22 22.70
CA GLY A 333 17.02 2.22 23.17
C GLY A 333 16.43 1.03 23.90
N LEU A 334 15.09 0.92 24.03
CA LEU A 334 14.47 -0.23 24.70
C LEU A 334 14.39 -1.43 23.75
N ASP A 335 14.68 -2.60 24.32
CA ASP A 335 14.54 -3.86 23.61
C ASP A 335 13.08 -4.26 23.51
N ARG A 336 12.70 -4.74 22.35
CA ARG A 336 11.38 -5.33 22.14
C ARG A 336 11.28 -6.63 22.93
N PRO A 337 10.21 -6.83 23.73
CA PRO A 337 10.03 -8.10 24.39
C PRO A 337 10.01 -9.23 23.36
N GLU A 338 10.79 -10.27 23.60
CA GLU A 338 10.74 -11.48 22.79
C GLU A 338 9.30 -11.94 22.69
N ARG A 339 8.81 -12.12 21.47
CA ARG A 339 7.53 -12.81 21.28
C ARG A 339 7.76 -14.24 21.73
N MET A 340 7.39 -14.54 22.95
CA MET A 340 7.23 -15.93 23.35
C MET A 340 6.32 -16.59 22.33
N SER A 341 6.90 -17.48 21.52
CA SER A 341 6.10 -18.30 20.63
C SER A 341 5.06 -18.99 21.50
N LYS A 342 3.78 -18.83 21.18
CA LYS A 342 2.70 -19.63 21.79
C LYS A 342 2.77 -21.07 21.28
N VAL A 343 3.97 -21.60 21.15
CA VAL A 343 4.18 -23.02 20.94
C VAL A 343 4.06 -23.63 22.32
N ALA A 344 2.88 -24.15 22.62
CA ALA A 344 2.72 -25.03 23.76
C ALA A 344 3.62 -26.25 23.50
N TYR A 345 4.75 -26.31 24.17
CA TYR A 345 5.55 -27.50 24.20
C TYR A 345 4.70 -28.58 24.94
N ARG A 346 4.25 -29.57 24.16
CA ARG A 346 3.84 -30.84 24.77
C ARG A 346 5.10 -31.68 24.90
N ASP A 347 5.37 -32.17 26.09
CA ASP A 347 6.40 -33.17 26.31
C ASP A 347 6.13 -34.38 25.41
N GLY A 348 6.81 -34.46 24.30
CA GLY A 348 6.81 -35.57 23.36
C GLY A 348 8.11 -36.31 23.47
N LYS A 349 8.08 -37.60 23.78
CA LYS A 349 9.27 -38.45 23.65
C LYS A 349 9.57 -38.65 22.19
N LEU A 350 10.78 -38.30 21.77
CA LEU A 350 11.30 -38.66 20.43
C LEU A 350 11.45 -40.19 20.39
N VAL A 351 10.80 -40.84 19.44
CA VAL A 351 10.95 -42.26 19.15
C VAL A 351 11.76 -42.40 17.87
N ALA A 352 12.71 -43.33 17.84
CA ALA A 352 13.52 -43.58 16.67
C ALA A 352 12.65 -44.05 15.49
N PHE A 353 12.96 -43.57 14.30
CA PHE A 353 12.25 -43.95 13.09
C PHE A 353 12.51 -45.43 12.81
N GLY A 354 11.50 -46.28 13.00
CA GLY A 354 11.60 -47.74 12.83
C GLY A 354 11.25 -48.60 14.03
N ASP A 355 11.19 -48.04 15.23
CA ASP A 355 10.79 -48.79 16.41
C ASP A 355 9.28 -48.75 16.62
N THR A 356 8.60 -49.86 16.39
CA THR A 356 7.23 -50.09 16.81
C THR A 356 7.20 -50.35 18.30
N ALA A 357 7.07 -49.28 19.12
CA ALA A 357 6.79 -49.46 20.55
C ALA A 357 5.36 -49.98 20.73
N PRO A 358 5.17 -51.10 21.46
CA PRO A 358 3.83 -51.57 21.79
C PRO A 358 3.20 -50.64 22.83
N GLY A 359 2.09 -49.94 22.45
CA GLY A 359 1.23 -49.31 23.44
C GLY A 359 0.89 -47.83 23.29
N ASN A 360 0.86 -47.24 22.12
CA ASN A 360 0.24 -45.94 21.94
C ASN A 360 -1.04 -46.06 21.05
N PRO A 361 -2.25 -45.96 21.59
CA PRO A 361 -3.50 -46.14 20.86
C PRO A 361 -3.92 -44.93 20.01
N GLY A 362 -2.99 -44.08 19.55
CA GLY A 362 -3.32 -42.77 18.99
C GLY A 362 -2.94 -42.49 17.53
N VAL A 363 -2.13 -43.31 16.87
CA VAL A 363 -1.81 -43.12 15.45
C VAL A 363 -1.75 -44.46 14.73
N ILE A 364 -2.90 -45.00 14.38
CA ILE A 364 -2.97 -46.03 13.36
C ILE A 364 -2.60 -45.33 12.06
N GLN A 365 -1.43 -45.64 11.48
CA GLN A 365 -1.17 -45.34 10.08
C GLN A 365 -2.26 -46.06 9.28
N GLU A 366 -3.25 -45.31 8.84
CA GLU A 366 -4.39 -45.77 8.09
C GLU A 366 -3.93 -46.19 6.68
N GLY A 367 -3.55 -47.44 6.54
CA GLY A 367 -3.21 -47.99 5.24
C GLY A 367 -4.44 -48.02 4.31
N PRO A 368 -4.25 -47.94 2.99
CA PRO A 368 -5.35 -47.88 2.02
C PRO A 368 -6.39 -49.01 2.20
N ARG A 369 -5.96 -50.23 2.63
CA ARG A 369 -6.83 -51.36 2.87
C ARG A 369 -7.75 -51.14 4.09
N ALA A 370 -7.21 -50.66 5.20
CA ALA A 370 -7.99 -50.38 6.40
C ALA A 370 -9.01 -49.26 6.15
N PHE A 371 -8.59 -48.21 5.44
CA PHE A 371 -9.51 -47.15 5.03
C PHE A 371 -10.62 -47.65 4.09
N TYR A 372 -10.31 -48.53 3.12
CA TYR A 372 -11.31 -49.10 2.24
C TYR A 372 -12.39 -49.84 3.02
N GLN A 373 -12.01 -50.68 3.99
CA GLN A 373 -12.96 -51.41 4.86
C GLN A 373 -13.81 -50.49 5.69
N ALA A 374 -13.21 -49.42 6.27
CA ALA A 374 -13.92 -48.39 7.04
C ALA A 374 -14.88 -47.57 6.16
N ALA A 375 -14.47 -47.15 4.97
CA ALA A 375 -15.31 -46.47 4.02
C ALA A 375 -16.49 -47.35 3.56
N LYS A 376 -16.24 -48.65 3.35
CA LYS A 376 -17.28 -49.65 3.05
C LYS A 376 -18.29 -49.76 4.22
N GLY A 377 -17.81 -49.82 5.47
CA GLY A 377 -18.65 -49.88 6.66
C GLY A 377 -19.52 -48.63 6.79
N TRP A 378 -18.92 -47.43 6.61
CA TRP A 378 -19.65 -46.15 6.63
C TRP A 378 -20.77 -46.10 5.59
N LEU A 379 -20.51 -46.62 4.38
CA LEU A 379 -21.47 -46.64 3.29
C LEU A 379 -22.62 -47.63 3.55
N VAL A 380 -22.30 -48.84 3.99
CA VAL A 380 -23.29 -49.90 4.29
C VAL A 380 -24.21 -49.45 5.43
N ALA A 381 -23.66 -48.92 6.51
CA ALA A 381 -24.44 -48.43 7.65
C ALA A 381 -25.45 -47.32 7.29
N ARG A 382 -25.32 -46.73 6.10
CA ARG A 382 -26.22 -45.65 5.58
C ARG A 382 -26.99 -46.07 4.33
N GLY A 383 -27.08 -47.38 4.05
CA GLY A 383 -27.82 -47.90 2.91
C GLY A 383 -27.24 -47.43 1.54
N LYS A 384 -25.96 -47.09 1.47
CA LYS A 384 -25.31 -46.61 0.25
C LYS A 384 -24.50 -47.69 -0.43
N ASN A 385 -24.27 -47.54 -1.75
CA ASN A 385 -23.50 -48.49 -2.53
C ASN A 385 -22.08 -48.65 -2.01
N ALA A 386 -21.73 -49.82 -1.52
CA ALA A 386 -20.42 -50.16 -0.96
C ALA A 386 -19.26 -50.02 -1.97
N ASN A 387 -19.53 -50.15 -3.29
CA ASN A 387 -18.51 -49.97 -4.33
C ASN A 387 -17.92 -48.53 -4.36
N ALA A 388 -18.62 -47.55 -3.81
CA ALA A 388 -18.09 -46.19 -3.69
C ALA A 388 -16.89 -46.07 -2.74
N ALA A 389 -16.61 -47.10 -1.90
CA ALA A 389 -15.40 -47.19 -1.10
C ALA A 389 -14.11 -47.14 -1.93
N TYR A 390 -14.16 -47.71 -3.15
CA TYR A 390 -13.06 -47.67 -4.10
C TYR A 390 -12.59 -46.21 -4.38
N PHE A 391 -13.51 -45.37 -4.78
CA PHE A 391 -13.22 -43.96 -5.11
C PHE A 391 -12.84 -43.14 -3.88
N LEU A 392 -13.45 -43.39 -2.75
CA LEU A 392 -13.10 -42.73 -1.49
C LEU A 392 -11.68 -43.09 -1.06
N THR A 393 -11.24 -44.32 -1.29
CA THR A 393 -9.89 -44.76 -0.96
C THR A 393 -8.85 -44.12 -1.87
N MET A 394 -9.11 -44.01 -3.18
CA MET A 394 -8.23 -43.30 -4.10
C MET A 394 -8.12 -41.81 -3.77
N ASP A 395 -9.19 -41.20 -3.30
CA ASP A 395 -9.21 -39.80 -2.91
C ASP A 395 -8.40 -39.52 -1.60
N ARG A 396 -8.45 -40.49 -0.65
CA ARG A 396 -7.72 -40.38 0.64
C ARG A 396 -6.25 -40.74 0.50
N HIS A 397 -5.95 -41.70 -0.39
CA HIS A 397 -4.62 -42.23 -0.66
C HIS A 397 -4.28 -42.09 -2.16
N PRO A 398 -3.86 -40.90 -2.63
CA PRO A 398 -3.50 -40.68 -4.02
C PRO A 398 -2.40 -41.62 -4.47
N GLY A 399 -2.59 -42.26 -5.62
CA GLY A 399 -1.68 -43.29 -6.16
C GLY A 399 -2.01 -44.73 -5.74
N SER A 400 -2.91 -44.93 -4.79
CA SER A 400 -3.37 -46.26 -4.35
C SER A 400 -4.59 -46.70 -5.17
N LYS A 401 -4.47 -47.78 -5.95
CA LYS A 401 -5.60 -48.39 -6.68
C LYS A 401 -6.04 -49.66 -5.90
N PRO A 402 -7.19 -49.64 -5.19
CA PRO A 402 -7.67 -50.80 -4.47
C PRO A 402 -7.83 -52.02 -5.41
N PRO A 403 -7.19 -53.17 -5.12
CA PRO A 403 -7.36 -54.36 -5.93
C PRO A 403 -8.83 -54.83 -5.96
N PHE A 404 -9.24 -55.49 -7.03
CA PHE A 404 -10.60 -56.02 -7.17
C PHE A 404 -11.00 -56.95 -6.03
N ALA A 405 -10.05 -57.75 -5.52
CA ALA A 405 -10.23 -58.63 -4.37
C ALA A 405 -10.66 -57.92 -3.07
N TRP A 406 -10.48 -56.61 -2.94
CA TRP A 406 -10.92 -55.88 -1.74
C TRP A 406 -12.44 -55.72 -1.69
N ARG A 407 -13.18 -55.99 -2.75
CA ARG A 407 -14.64 -55.97 -2.76
C ARG A 407 -15.25 -56.98 -1.78
N ASP A 408 -14.55 -58.10 -1.56
CA ASP A 408 -15.01 -59.17 -0.68
C ASP A 408 -14.57 -58.98 0.78
N LEU A 409 -13.74 -57.99 1.07
CA LEU A 409 -13.35 -57.65 2.45
C LEU A 409 -14.57 -57.27 3.30
N PRO A 410 -14.65 -57.75 4.55
CA PRO A 410 -15.72 -57.35 5.45
C PRO A 410 -15.67 -55.87 5.76
N PRO A 411 -16.81 -55.19 5.86
CA PRO A 411 -16.87 -53.80 6.34
C PRO A 411 -16.44 -53.73 7.83
N ILE A 412 -15.71 -52.66 8.18
CA ILE A 412 -15.37 -52.39 9.56
C ILE A 412 -16.00 -51.07 10.00
N GLU A 413 -16.22 -50.90 11.32
CA GLU A 413 -16.74 -49.63 11.84
C GLU A 413 -15.70 -48.51 11.66
N PRO A 414 -16.06 -47.40 11.02
CA PRO A 414 -15.13 -46.29 10.84
C PRO A 414 -14.90 -45.49 12.13
N THR A 415 -13.70 -45.02 12.32
CA THR A 415 -13.41 -44.07 13.40
C THR A 415 -14.20 -42.76 13.25
N ALA A 416 -14.29 -41.96 14.28
CA ALA A 416 -14.96 -40.67 14.25
C ALA A 416 -14.31 -39.72 13.21
N GLU A 417 -12.98 -39.80 13.03
CA GLU A 417 -12.24 -39.02 12.05
C GLU A 417 -12.55 -39.47 10.61
N GLN A 418 -12.51 -40.77 10.36
CA GLN A 418 -12.86 -41.36 9.07
C GLN A 418 -14.31 -41.02 8.68
N SER A 419 -15.24 -41.15 9.62
CA SER A 419 -16.66 -40.83 9.38
C SER A 419 -16.85 -39.34 9.01
N ARG A 420 -16.13 -38.45 9.68
CA ARG A 420 -16.16 -37.00 9.40
C ARG A 420 -15.56 -36.69 8.04
N TRP A 421 -14.43 -37.28 7.72
CA TRP A 421 -13.77 -37.09 6.41
C TRP A 421 -14.65 -37.59 5.25
N ILE A 422 -15.19 -38.81 5.32
CA ILE A 422 -16.06 -39.38 4.30
C ILE A 422 -17.34 -38.54 4.13
N GLY A 423 -17.93 -38.11 5.23
CA GLY A 423 -19.15 -37.28 5.22
C GLY A 423 -18.94 -35.92 4.54
N ASN A 424 -17.84 -35.25 4.82
CA ASN A 424 -17.49 -33.94 4.22
C ASN A 424 -17.20 -34.08 2.72
N ARG A 425 -16.47 -35.12 2.30
CA ARG A 425 -16.11 -35.34 0.87
C ARG A 425 -17.34 -35.50 0.00
N ARG A 426 -18.36 -36.21 0.47
CA ARG A 426 -19.62 -36.41 -0.29
C ARG A 426 -20.44 -35.14 -0.45
N LYS A 427 -20.41 -34.24 0.51
CA LYS A 427 -21.02 -32.90 0.36
C LYS A 427 -20.39 -32.11 -0.79
N PHE A 428 -19.06 -32.16 -0.90
CA PHE A 428 -18.32 -31.49 -1.97
C PHE A 428 -18.58 -32.08 -3.37
N GLN A 429 -18.73 -33.38 -3.49
CA GLN A 429 -19.04 -34.03 -4.80
C GLN A 429 -20.48 -33.73 -5.27
N GLY A 430 -21.41 -33.56 -4.34
CA GLY A 430 -22.77 -33.10 -4.64
C GLY A 430 -22.80 -31.66 -5.21
N ILE A 431 -22.00 -30.77 -4.65
CA ILE A 431 -21.86 -29.37 -5.10
C ILE A 431 -21.20 -29.30 -6.48
N ARG A 432 -20.16 -30.12 -6.76
CA ARG A 432 -19.52 -30.16 -8.09
C ARG A 432 -20.46 -30.65 -9.21
N ARG A 433 -21.36 -31.63 -8.94
CA ARG A 433 -22.36 -32.08 -9.92
C ARG A 433 -23.47 -31.02 -10.16
N ALA A 434 -23.80 -30.21 -9.19
CA ALA A 434 -24.80 -29.15 -9.33
C ALA A 434 -24.28 -27.94 -10.15
N HIS A 435 -22.97 -27.80 -10.31
CA HIS A 435 -22.31 -26.67 -10.99
C HIS A 435 -21.58 -27.10 -12.30
N SER A 436 -21.80 -28.30 -12.82
CA SER A 436 -21.24 -28.73 -14.11
C SER A 436 -22.15 -28.23 -15.24
N PRO A 437 -21.68 -27.41 -16.20
CA PRO A 437 -22.52 -26.83 -17.25
C PRO A 437 -22.90 -27.80 -18.39
N HIS A 438 -22.57 -29.10 -18.31
CA HIS A 438 -22.85 -30.07 -19.35
C HIS A 438 -23.83 -31.17 -18.91
N GLY A 439 -25.05 -30.81 -18.56
CA GLY A 439 -26.06 -31.76 -18.19
C GLY A 439 -27.48 -31.29 -18.50
N ARG A 440 -27.74 -30.87 -19.73
CA ARG A 440 -29.10 -30.86 -20.33
C ARG A 440 -28.98 -30.81 -21.83
N THR A 441 -28.95 -31.98 -22.44
CA THR A 441 -29.52 -32.22 -23.78
C THR A 441 -30.17 -33.60 -23.73
N SER A 442 -31.43 -33.58 -23.64
CA SER A 442 -32.49 -34.37 -24.26
C SER A 442 -33.80 -34.11 -23.51
#